data_6d0a37a371416b1049786fadfcd7ab59
#
_entry.id   6d0a37a371416b1049786fadfcd7ab59
#
_cell.length_a   1.000
_cell.length_b   1.000
_cell.length_c   1.000
_cell.angle_alpha   90.00
_cell.angle_beta   90.00
_cell.angle_gamma   90.00
#
_symmetry.space_group_name_H-M   'P 1'
#
loop_
_entity.id
_entity.type
_entity.pdbx_description
1 polymer ?
#
loop_
_entity_poly.entity_id
_entity_poly.type
_entity_poly.pdbx_seq_one_letter_code
_entity_poly.pdbx_strand_id
1 'polypeptide(L)'
;MFYLFLFYITFITSIFSDPNFNIRKVVIQDYLFKPYEEEGYFQGWNYLFYNNQYNIFITSLISNMGPGDKNHGIALSIKSEKTGSFFITKEYRVNSLDANRINYSVKNYNSTFEFADSKYEVKVVADDVKLNLVFKNFKQGYTLSGERHFLKEGKFVRADVPFYNAEVEGFLDFKGEIIPLKGKGNMEHLLTNWEVYKYSSRWQIMRSQSKDGTTFITGGFQGKTKTTGDFFRTFLLIDKNNNLLLSGKVVREETLKLEKDLYTEYILPVTEKIYLTNDESCFALMETKEPIGKINVLANISAFLRFFVNLFFANPYILAYSNKVSLVCPSIFPNGLELEGIDSQYLINPK
;
A
#
# COMPACT_ATOMS: atom_id res chain seq x y z
N MET A 1 -23.07 25.31 43.36
CA MET A 1 -21.68 25.40 42.87
C MET A 1 -21.08 24.06 42.44
N PHE A 2 -21.91 23.08 42.13
CA PHE A 2 -21.48 21.70 41.71
C PHE A 2 -21.89 21.35 40.28
N TYR A 3 -22.65 22.20 39.61
CA TYR A 3 -23.14 21.96 38.23
C TYR A 3 -22.27 22.56 37.10
N LEU A 4 -21.28 23.39 37.45
CA LEU A 4 -20.38 24.01 36.46
C LEU A 4 -19.14 23.16 36.10
N PHE A 5 -18.85 22.11 36.88
CA PHE A 5 -17.66 21.27 36.65
C PHE A 5 -17.90 20.09 35.70
N LEU A 6 -19.15 19.68 35.51
CA LEU A 6 -19.52 18.56 34.63
C LEU A 6 -19.61 18.98 33.14
N PHE A 7 -19.76 20.28 32.86
CA PHE A 7 -19.81 20.80 31.48
C PHE A 7 -18.44 20.98 30.83
N TYR A 8 -17.36 21.02 31.62
CA TYR A 8 -16.00 21.22 31.09
C TYR A 8 -15.29 19.94 30.67
N ILE A 9 -15.74 18.78 31.13
CA ILE A 9 -15.11 17.49 30.81
C ILE A 9 -15.66 16.89 29.48
N THR A 10 -16.86 17.27 29.09
CA THR A 10 -17.47 16.80 27.82
C THR A 10 -17.07 17.62 26.60
N PHE A 11 -16.40 18.77 26.78
CA PHE A 11 -15.99 19.62 25.65
C PHE A 11 -14.55 19.40 25.15
N ILE A 12 -13.76 18.58 25.84
CA ILE A 12 -12.33 18.35 25.48
C ILE A 12 -12.15 17.16 24.53
N THR A 13 -13.15 16.31 24.35
CA THR A 13 -13.04 15.14 23.47
C THR A 13 -13.58 15.33 22.04
N SER A 14 -14.08 16.51 21.68
CA SER A 14 -14.70 16.75 20.35
C SER A 14 -13.95 17.73 19.44
N ILE A 15 -12.73 18.17 19.77
CA ILE A 15 -12.06 19.26 19.04
C ILE A 15 -11.11 18.77 17.92
N PHE A 16 -10.84 17.46 17.75
CA PHE A 16 -9.79 17.01 16.81
C PHE A 16 -10.14 15.79 15.94
N SER A 17 -11.37 15.61 15.54
CA SER A 17 -11.65 14.75 14.39
C SER A 17 -12.01 15.63 13.19
N ASP A 18 -11.15 15.66 12.17
CA ASP A 18 -11.56 16.08 10.83
C ASP A 18 -12.82 15.27 10.49
N PRO A 19 -14.00 15.87 10.33
CA PRO A 19 -15.26 15.14 10.15
C PRO A 19 -15.26 14.25 8.90
N ASN A 20 -14.28 14.43 8.00
CA ASN A 20 -14.08 13.62 6.79
C ASN A 20 -13.05 12.49 6.98
N PHE A 21 -12.43 12.36 8.15
CA PHE A 21 -11.41 11.37 8.41
C PHE A 21 -11.95 10.25 9.32
N ASN A 22 -12.72 9.35 8.72
CA ASN A 22 -13.30 8.21 9.43
C ASN A 22 -12.53 6.92 9.11
N ILE A 23 -11.57 6.55 9.98
CA ILE A 23 -10.91 5.26 9.92
C ILE A 23 -11.88 4.21 10.46
N ARG A 24 -12.21 3.22 9.63
CA ARG A 24 -13.06 2.10 10.01
C ARG A 24 -12.51 0.80 9.46
N LYS A 25 -13.02 -0.31 9.95
CA LYS A 25 -12.73 -1.63 9.37
C LYS A 25 -13.20 -1.67 7.92
N VAL A 26 -12.36 -2.25 7.07
CA VAL A 26 -12.65 -2.45 5.64
C VAL A 26 -13.68 -3.57 5.51
N VAL A 27 -14.67 -3.38 4.65
CA VAL A 27 -15.62 -4.41 4.24
C VAL A 27 -15.38 -4.76 2.76
N ILE A 28 -15.87 -5.91 2.31
CA ILE A 28 -15.60 -6.38 0.95
C ILE A 28 -16.02 -5.38 -0.13
N GLN A 29 -17.11 -4.65 0.09
CA GLN A 29 -17.63 -3.62 -0.82
C GLN A 29 -16.64 -2.46 -1.05
N ASP A 30 -15.69 -2.27 -0.15
CA ASP A 30 -14.71 -1.19 -0.25
C ASP A 30 -13.72 -1.41 -1.38
N TYR A 31 -13.34 -2.65 -1.63
CA TYR A 31 -12.31 -3.04 -2.61
C TYR A 31 -12.84 -3.91 -3.77
N LEU A 32 -14.17 -4.05 -3.93
CA LEU A 32 -14.74 -4.60 -5.16
C LEU A 32 -14.37 -3.75 -6.38
N PHE A 33 -14.40 -4.35 -7.53
CA PHE A 33 -14.22 -3.64 -8.78
C PHE A 33 -15.25 -2.52 -8.96
N LYS A 34 -14.76 -1.29 -9.13
CA LYS A 34 -15.56 -0.08 -9.31
C LYS A 34 -15.11 0.63 -10.58
N PRO A 35 -15.75 0.37 -11.72
CA PRO A 35 -15.38 1.02 -12.96
C PRO A 35 -15.75 2.50 -12.94
N TYR A 36 -14.79 3.33 -13.31
CA TYR A 36 -14.98 4.74 -13.63
C TYR A 36 -14.57 4.96 -15.08
N GLU A 37 -15.27 5.85 -15.76
CA GLU A 37 -15.01 6.17 -17.17
C GLU A 37 -13.99 7.31 -17.33
N GLU A 38 -13.74 8.05 -16.26
CA GLU A 38 -12.86 9.21 -16.29
C GLU A 38 -11.42 8.84 -16.61
N GLU A 39 -10.77 9.67 -17.40
CA GLU A 39 -9.33 9.64 -17.57
C GLU A 39 -8.65 9.85 -16.22
N GLY A 40 -7.63 9.05 -15.95
CA GLY A 40 -6.93 9.02 -14.68
C GLY A 40 -7.46 7.98 -13.67
N TYR A 41 -8.54 7.27 -14.01
CA TYR A 41 -8.98 6.15 -13.19
C TYR A 41 -7.87 5.11 -13.03
N PHE A 42 -7.68 4.71 -11.78
CA PHE A 42 -6.80 3.62 -11.40
C PHE A 42 -7.42 2.85 -10.24
N GLN A 43 -7.46 1.53 -10.35
CA GLN A 43 -7.78 0.63 -9.25
C GLN A 43 -6.77 -0.50 -9.22
N GLY A 44 -6.14 -0.70 -8.06
CA GLY A 44 -5.10 -1.71 -7.88
C GLY A 44 -5.29 -2.51 -6.61
N TRP A 45 -5.02 -3.79 -6.69
CA TRP A 45 -4.98 -4.73 -5.57
C TRP A 45 -3.58 -5.31 -5.48
N ASN A 46 -2.90 -5.03 -4.37
CA ASN A 46 -1.54 -5.46 -4.12
C ASN A 46 -1.54 -6.57 -3.07
N TYR A 47 -0.88 -7.66 -3.36
CA TYR A 47 -0.69 -8.78 -2.45
C TYR A 47 0.79 -8.94 -2.14
N LEU A 48 1.09 -9.11 -0.88
CA LEU A 48 2.45 -9.39 -0.41
C LEU A 48 2.47 -10.75 0.26
N PHE A 49 3.48 -11.52 -0.10
CA PHE A 49 3.88 -12.74 0.60
C PHE A 49 5.32 -12.58 1.05
N TYR A 50 5.61 -13.01 2.26
CA TYR A 50 6.98 -13.01 2.78
C TYR A 50 7.21 -14.16 3.75
N ASN A 51 8.41 -14.69 3.69
CA ASN A 51 9.01 -15.60 4.66
C ASN A 51 10.53 -15.35 4.70
N ASN A 52 11.28 -16.19 5.40
CA ASN A 52 12.75 -16.03 5.53
C ASN A 52 13.51 -16.21 4.20
N GLN A 53 12.90 -16.79 3.17
CA GLN A 53 13.55 -17.12 1.91
C GLN A 53 13.02 -16.33 0.72
N TYR A 54 11.73 -15.98 0.73
CA TYR A 54 11.02 -15.36 -0.39
C TYR A 54 10.28 -14.12 0.03
N ASN A 55 10.41 -13.07 -0.77
CA ASN A 55 9.53 -11.92 -0.77
C ASN A 55 8.87 -11.83 -2.13
N ILE A 56 7.54 -11.88 -2.16
CA ILE A 56 6.75 -11.85 -3.40
C ILE A 56 5.75 -10.69 -3.30
N PHE A 57 5.80 -9.82 -4.29
CA PHE A 57 4.86 -8.72 -4.45
C PHE A 57 4.07 -8.91 -5.74
N ILE A 58 2.75 -8.86 -5.65
CA ILE A 58 1.84 -9.09 -6.77
C ILE A 58 0.89 -7.90 -6.84
N THR A 59 0.76 -7.31 -8.02
CA THR A 59 -0.24 -6.29 -8.30
C THR A 59 -1.18 -6.78 -9.39
N SER A 60 -2.49 -6.70 -9.14
CA SER A 60 -3.54 -6.69 -10.16
C SER A 60 -4.03 -5.27 -10.30
N LEU A 61 -4.08 -4.74 -11.51
CA LEU A 61 -4.49 -3.35 -11.74
C LEU A 61 -5.42 -3.21 -12.94
N ILE A 62 -6.25 -2.19 -12.85
CA ILE A 62 -7.10 -1.71 -13.95
C ILE A 62 -6.91 -0.20 -14.01
N SER A 63 -6.71 0.36 -15.18
CA SER A 63 -6.45 1.79 -15.33
C SER A 63 -7.03 2.37 -16.62
N ASN A 64 -7.31 3.67 -16.58
CA ASN A 64 -7.62 4.53 -17.72
C ASN A 64 -6.67 5.73 -17.69
N MET A 65 -5.37 5.48 -17.88
CA MET A 65 -4.30 6.46 -17.64
C MET A 65 -3.75 7.12 -18.91
N GLY A 66 -4.48 7.06 -20.01
CA GLY A 66 -4.00 7.66 -21.26
C GLY A 66 -5.07 7.74 -22.33
N PRO A 67 -4.75 8.35 -23.48
CA PRO A 67 -5.65 8.39 -24.61
C PRO A 67 -5.85 6.96 -25.15
N GLY A 68 -7.03 6.42 -24.97
CA GLY A 68 -7.37 5.09 -25.45
C GLY A 68 -8.30 4.33 -24.51
N ASP A 69 -8.37 3.02 -24.74
CA ASP A 69 -9.21 2.13 -23.96
C ASP A 69 -8.59 1.86 -22.58
N LYS A 70 -9.44 1.50 -21.63
CA LYS A 70 -9.00 0.98 -20.34
C LYS A 70 -8.10 -0.23 -20.53
N ASN A 71 -7.02 -0.27 -19.77
CA ASN A 71 -6.09 -1.39 -19.70
C ASN A 71 -6.18 -2.06 -18.34
N HIS A 72 -5.86 -3.33 -18.30
CA HIS A 72 -5.66 -4.06 -17.06
C HIS A 72 -4.37 -4.87 -17.13
N GLY A 73 -3.88 -5.29 -15.99
CA GLY A 73 -2.61 -6.01 -16.00
C GLY A 73 -2.24 -6.59 -14.66
N ILE A 74 -1.13 -7.28 -14.69
CA ILE A 74 -0.47 -7.83 -13.52
C ILE A 74 0.99 -7.41 -13.47
N ALA A 75 1.50 -7.25 -12.26
CA ALA A 75 2.92 -7.15 -11.99
C ALA A 75 3.28 -8.17 -10.92
N LEU A 76 4.40 -8.84 -11.10
CA LEU A 76 4.94 -9.83 -10.16
C LEU A 76 6.42 -9.54 -9.93
N SER A 77 6.79 -9.38 -8.69
CA SER A 77 8.18 -9.30 -8.24
C SER A 77 8.46 -10.44 -7.27
N ILE A 78 9.54 -11.18 -7.49
CA ILE A 78 10.01 -12.27 -6.63
C ILE A 78 11.44 -11.94 -6.24
N LYS A 79 11.77 -11.98 -4.97
CA LYS A 79 13.14 -11.91 -4.45
C LYS A 79 13.41 -13.08 -3.53
N SER A 80 14.46 -13.83 -3.84
CA SER A 80 15.02 -14.88 -2.98
C SER A 80 16.48 -15.10 -3.31
N GLU A 81 17.22 -15.77 -2.45
CA GLU A 81 18.58 -16.23 -2.78
C GLU A 81 18.59 -17.20 -3.96
N LYS A 82 17.55 -18.03 -4.07
CA LYS A 82 17.43 -19.05 -5.11
C LYS A 82 17.09 -18.50 -6.47
N THR A 83 16.11 -17.58 -6.57
CA THR A 83 15.64 -17.01 -7.84
C THR A 83 16.37 -15.73 -8.22
N GLY A 84 17.14 -15.16 -7.29
CA GLY A 84 17.59 -13.78 -7.39
C GLY A 84 16.42 -12.81 -7.34
N SER A 85 16.57 -11.67 -7.99
CA SER A 85 15.48 -10.70 -8.20
C SER A 85 14.85 -10.94 -9.57
N PHE A 86 13.61 -11.40 -9.59
CA PHE A 86 12.82 -11.61 -10.78
C PHE A 86 11.66 -10.64 -10.84
N PHE A 87 11.37 -10.12 -12.02
CA PHE A 87 10.30 -9.18 -12.21
C PHE A 87 9.63 -9.38 -13.57
N ILE A 88 8.30 -9.33 -13.59
CA ILE A 88 7.49 -9.37 -14.80
C ILE A 88 6.26 -8.48 -14.69
N THR A 89 5.89 -7.82 -15.80
CA THR A 89 4.61 -7.13 -15.97
C THR A 89 3.94 -7.61 -17.22
N LYS A 90 2.63 -7.76 -17.17
CA LYS A 90 1.78 -8.06 -18.33
C LYS A 90 0.64 -7.06 -18.35
N GLU A 91 0.41 -6.49 -19.51
CA GLU A 91 -0.68 -5.56 -19.77
C GLU A 91 -1.59 -6.17 -20.84
N TYR A 92 -2.89 -6.02 -20.63
CA TYR A 92 -3.92 -6.58 -21.47
C TYR A 92 -4.97 -5.52 -21.81
N ARG A 93 -5.65 -5.69 -22.93
CA ARG A 93 -6.79 -4.84 -23.30
C ARG A 93 -8.01 -5.15 -22.45
N VAL A 94 -8.87 -4.18 -22.25
CA VAL A 94 -10.06 -4.27 -21.39
C VAL A 94 -11.00 -5.43 -21.73
N ASN A 95 -11.10 -5.84 -22.98
CA ASN A 95 -11.95 -6.94 -23.43
C ASN A 95 -11.58 -8.31 -22.87
N SER A 96 -10.37 -8.46 -22.30
CA SER A 96 -9.93 -9.68 -21.63
C SER A 96 -10.06 -9.62 -20.10
N LEU A 97 -10.62 -8.53 -19.56
CA LEU A 97 -10.90 -8.36 -18.15
C LEU A 97 -12.25 -9.00 -17.79
N ASP A 98 -12.24 -9.87 -16.80
CA ASP A 98 -13.44 -10.35 -16.13
C ASP A 98 -13.36 -9.96 -14.64
N ALA A 99 -14.15 -8.98 -14.24
CA ALA A 99 -14.13 -8.48 -12.87
C ALA A 99 -15.56 -8.33 -12.34
N ASN A 100 -15.82 -8.98 -11.22
CA ASN A 100 -17.13 -9.00 -10.60
C ASN A 100 -17.32 -7.78 -9.67
N ARG A 101 -18.53 -7.20 -9.69
CA ARG A 101 -18.90 -6.04 -8.88
C ARG A 101 -19.62 -6.41 -7.56
N ILE A 102 -19.98 -7.66 -7.39
CA ILE A 102 -20.73 -8.16 -6.25
C ILE A 102 -19.83 -8.97 -5.33
N ASN A 103 -19.02 -9.85 -5.92
CA ASN A 103 -18.05 -10.69 -5.22
C ASN A 103 -16.65 -10.23 -5.61
N TYR A 104 -15.68 -10.40 -4.72
CA TYR A 104 -14.30 -10.13 -5.06
C TYR A 104 -13.76 -11.24 -5.96
N SER A 105 -13.78 -10.97 -7.25
CA SER A 105 -13.19 -11.82 -8.30
C SER A 105 -12.70 -10.91 -9.42
N VAL A 106 -11.41 -10.98 -9.69
CA VAL A 106 -10.75 -10.24 -10.78
C VAL A 106 -9.92 -11.23 -11.58
N LYS A 107 -10.23 -11.36 -12.86
CA LYS A 107 -9.49 -12.21 -13.77
C LYS A 107 -8.79 -11.36 -14.83
N ASN A 108 -7.47 -11.37 -14.75
CA ASN A 108 -6.57 -10.73 -15.70
C ASN A 108 -6.00 -11.78 -16.64
N TYR A 109 -6.68 -12.05 -17.77
CA TYR A 109 -6.32 -13.10 -18.71
C TYR A 109 -6.23 -14.48 -18.02
N ASN A 110 -5.01 -15.02 -17.81
CA ASN A 110 -4.79 -16.32 -17.15
C ASN A 110 -4.55 -16.20 -15.64
N SER A 111 -4.60 -15.00 -15.07
CA SER A 111 -4.38 -14.76 -13.64
C SER A 111 -5.69 -14.44 -12.95
N THR A 112 -5.91 -15.01 -11.75
CA THR A 112 -7.15 -14.82 -10.98
C THR A 112 -6.88 -14.38 -9.57
N PHE A 113 -7.74 -13.52 -9.05
CA PHE A 113 -7.71 -12.95 -7.70
C PHE A 113 -9.12 -13.03 -7.14
N GLU A 114 -9.34 -13.92 -6.17
CA GLU A 114 -10.68 -14.27 -5.73
C GLU A 114 -10.77 -14.35 -4.21
N PHE A 115 -11.96 -14.05 -3.67
CA PHE A 115 -12.32 -14.31 -2.29
C PHE A 115 -13.48 -15.28 -2.25
N ALA A 116 -13.25 -16.48 -1.73
CA ALA A 116 -14.24 -17.52 -1.53
C ALA A 116 -13.89 -18.34 -0.28
N ASP A 117 -14.89 -18.91 0.37
CA ASP A 117 -14.72 -19.79 1.53
C ASP A 117 -13.83 -19.19 2.64
N SER A 118 -14.00 -17.86 2.90
CA SER A 118 -13.23 -17.12 3.90
C SER A 118 -11.71 -17.09 3.65
N LYS A 119 -11.26 -17.22 2.41
CA LYS A 119 -9.86 -17.13 1.99
C LYS A 119 -9.73 -16.33 0.70
N TYR A 120 -8.56 -15.73 0.50
CA TYR A 120 -8.20 -15.15 -0.79
C TYR A 120 -7.30 -16.14 -1.55
N GLU A 121 -7.63 -16.39 -2.79
CA GLU A 121 -6.81 -17.17 -3.70
C GLU A 121 -6.24 -16.25 -4.79
N VAL A 122 -4.92 -16.30 -4.96
CA VAL A 122 -4.19 -15.52 -5.96
C VAL A 122 -3.44 -16.48 -6.85
N LYS A 123 -3.85 -16.54 -8.11
CA LYS A 123 -3.19 -17.34 -9.16
C LYS A 123 -2.61 -16.37 -10.19
N VAL A 124 -1.31 -16.44 -10.40
CA VAL A 124 -0.62 -15.67 -11.43
C VAL A 124 0.00 -16.64 -12.43
N VAL A 125 -0.27 -16.40 -13.71
CA VAL A 125 0.35 -17.13 -14.82
C VAL A 125 0.96 -16.10 -15.77
N ALA A 126 2.29 -16.08 -15.83
CA ALA A 126 3.03 -15.14 -16.64
C ALA A 126 4.33 -15.77 -17.13
N ASP A 127 4.45 -15.96 -18.45
CA ASP A 127 5.57 -16.64 -19.12
C ASP A 127 5.88 -18.00 -18.45
N ASP A 128 7.11 -18.22 -18.02
CA ASP A 128 7.57 -19.46 -17.37
C ASP A 128 7.35 -19.46 -15.85
N VAL A 129 6.47 -18.57 -15.34
CA VAL A 129 6.17 -18.47 -13.91
C VAL A 129 4.69 -18.74 -13.67
N LYS A 130 4.40 -19.67 -12.74
CA LYS A 130 3.06 -19.86 -12.19
C LYS A 130 3.16 -19.75 -10.67
N LEU A 131 2.30 -18.94 -10.11
CA LEU A 131 2.20 -18.72 -8.67
C LEU A 131 0.78 -19.02 -8.23
N ASN A 132 0.64 -19.79 -7.17
CA ASN A 132 -0.65 -19.99 -6.49
C ASN A 132 -0.43 -19.72 -5.00
N LEU A 133 -1.14 -18.74 -4.44
CA LEU A 133 -1.11 -18.40 -3.02
C LEU A 133 -2.52 -18.39 -2.46
N VAL A 134 -2.69 -18.98 -1.30
CA VAL A 134 -3.93 -18.94 -0.51
C VAL A 134 -3.66 -18.21 0.80
N PHE A 135 -4.36 -17.09 1.00
CA PHE A 135 -4.30 -16.27 2.21
C PHE A 135 -5.49 -16.64 3.10
N LYS A 136 -5.21 -17.11 4.30
CA LYS A 136 -6.20 -17.56 5.29
C LYS A 136 -5.87 -17.04 6.69
N ASN A 137 -6.80 -17.19 7.63
CA ASN A 137 -6.61 -16.79 9.03
C ASN A 137 -6.11 -15.35 9.19
N PHE A 138 -6.53 -14.47 8.28
CA PHE A 138 -6.12 -13.07 8.25
C PHE A 138 -6.87 -12.23 9.28
N LYS A 139 -6.26 -11.09 9.64
CA LYS A 139 -6.92 -10.06 10.41
C LYS A 139 -7.54 -9.03 9.46
N GLN A 140 -8.82 -8.69 9.69
CA GLN A 140 -9.51 -7.65 8.95
C GLN A 140 -8.82 -6.31 9.18
N GLY A 141 -8.54 -5.62 8.10
CA GLY A 141 -7.83 -4.34 8.12
C GLY A 141 -8.74 -3.13 8.16
N TYR A 142 -8.16 -1.99 7.81
CA TYR A 142 -8.77 -0.66 7.98
C TYR A 142 -8.57 0.20 6.74
N THR A 143 -9.44 1.22 6.60
CA THR A 143 -9.21 2.29 5.62
C THR A 143 -8.05 3.16 6.08
N LEU A 144 -7.13 3.53 5.17
CA LEU A 144 -6.02 4.45 5.46
C LEU A 144 -6.39 5.90 5.19
N SER A 145 -7.19 6.16 4.17
CA SER A 145 -7.60 7.51 3.77
C SER A 145 -9.00 7.92 4.29
N GLY A 146 -9.50 7.22 5.29
CA GLY A 146 -10.91 7.30 5.65
C GLY A 146 -11.77 6.67 4.55
N GLU A 147 -12.94 7.23 4.25
CA GLU A 147 -13.76 6.73 3.14
C GLU A 147 -13.20 7.12 1.79
N ARG A 148 -12.84 8.40 1.64
CA ARG A 148 -12.19 8.97 0.46
C ARG A 148 -11.49 10.26 0.86
N HIS A 149 -10.29 10.47 0.36
CA HIS A 149 -9.65 11.77 0.43
C HIS A 149 -9.98 12.56 -0.83
N PHE A 150 -10.74 13.64 -0.68
CA PHE A 150 -11.09 14.51 -1.80
C PHE A 150 -9.96 15.50 -2.08
N LEU A 151 -9.40 15.41 -3.28
CA LEU A 151 -8.30 16.24 -3.77
C LEU A 151 -8.80 17.53 -4.42
N LYS A 152 -9.92 17.42 -5.12
CA LYS A 152 -10.63 18.46 -5.87
C LYS A 152 -12.09 18.00 -6.01
N GLU A 153 -13.00 18.92 -6.35
CA GLU A 153 -14.40 18.57 -6.58
C GLU A 153 -14.57 17.34 -7.48
N GLY A 154 -15.22 16.32 -6.98
CA GLY A 154 -15.43 15.04 -7.65
C GLY A 154 -14.18 14.16 -7.84
N LYS A 155 -12.99 14.63 -7.48
CA LYS A 155 -11.72 13.88 -7.59
C LYS A 155 -11.28 13.37 -6.23
N PHE A 156 -10.89 12.10 -6.17
CA PHE A 156 -10.54 11.48 -4.90
C PHE A 156 -9.41 10.45 -5.04
N VAL A 157 -8.80 10.15 -3.93
CA VAL A 157 -7.96 8.96 -3.70
C VAL A 157 -8.51 8.19 -2.50
N ARG A 158 -8.44 6.87 -2.59
CA ARG A 158 -8.75 5.96 -1.52
C ARG A 158 -7.66 4.91 -1.39
N ALA A 159 -7.23 4.66 -0.17
CA ALA A 159 -6.30 3.61 0.19
C ALA A 159 -6.87 2.78 1.33
N ASP A 160 -6.86 1.47 1.18
CA ASP A 160 -7.35 0.52 2.17
C ASP A 160 -6.31 -0.58 2.39
N VAL A 161 -6.31 -1.17 3.58
CA VAL A 161 -5.66 -2.44 3.88
C VAL A 161 -6.77 -3.46 4.15
N PRO A 162 -7.25 -4.22 3.14
CA PRO A 162 -8.35 -5.16 3.33
C PRO A 162 -8.08 -6.21 4.39
N PHE A 163 -6.85 -6.74 4.41
CA PHE A 163 -6.39 -7.63 5.46
C PHE A 163 -4.88 -7.54 5.67
N TYR A 164 -4.45 -7.96 6.83
CA TYR A 164 -3.04 -8.08 7.19
C TYR A 164 -2.78 -9.33 8.03
N ASN A 165 -1.50 -9.71 8.17
CA ASN A 165 -1.05 -10.85 8.95
C ASN A 165 -1.77 -12.16 8.61
N ALA A 166 -2.06 -12.38 7.32
CA ALA A 166 -2.61 -13.64 6.84
C ALA A 166 -1.56 -14.75 6.94
N GLU A 167 -2.01 -15.96 7.22
CA GLU A 167 -1.25 -17.17 6.94
C GLU A 167 -1.35 -17.45 5.44
N VAL A 168 -0.22 -17.71 4.82
CA VAL A 168 -0.16 -17.94 3.37
C VAL A 168 0.52 -19.27 3.09
N GLU A 169 -0.12 -20.05 2.22
CA GLU A 169 0.45 -21.28 1.69
C GLU A 169 0.20 -21.36 0.18
N GLY A 170 1.03 -22.12 -0.51
CA GLY A 170 0.90 -22.31 -1.95
C GLY A 170 2.17 -22.81 -2.58
N PHE A 171 2.37 -22.47 -3.84
CA PHE A 171 3.58 -22.84 -4.58
C PHE A 171 3.95 -21.79 -5.62
N LEU A 172 5.22 -21.78 -5.96
CA LEU A 172 5.81 -21.08 -7.08
C LEU A 172 6.39 -22.13 -8.05
N ASP A 173 5.86 -22.19 -9.27
CA ASP A 173 6.51 -22.89 -10.38
C ASP A 173 7.37 -21.85 -11.12
N PHE A 174 8.66 -21.96 -10.94
CA PHE A 174 9.64 -21.04 -11.53
C PHE A 174 10.49 -21.78 -12.54
N LYS A 175 10.23 -21.56 -13.82
CA LYS A 175 10.93 -22.22 -14.94
C LYS A 175 10.87 -23.76 -14.86
N GLY A 176 9.73 -24.30 -14.44
CA GLY A 176 9.50 -25.75 -14.32
C GLY A 176 9.91 -26.34 -12.97
N GLU A 177 10.50 -25.56 -12.07
CA GLU A 177 10.79 -26.00 -10.71
C GLU A 177 9.66 -25.59 -9.76
N ILE A 178 9.02 -26.57 -9.11
CA ILE A 178 7.94 -26.34 -8.14
C ILE A 178 8.51 -26.13 -6.75
N ILE A 179 8.28 -24.95 -6.21
CA ILE A 179 8.77 -24.51 -4.90
C ILE A 179 7.56 -24.33 -3.97
N PRO A 180 7.41 -25.13 -2.91
CA PRO A 180 6.36 -24.91 -1.93
C PRO A 180 6.61 -23.62 -1.13
N LEU A 181 5.53 -22.85 -0.91
CA LEU A 181 5.56 -21.60 -0.19
C LEU A 181 4.70 -21.69 1.07
N LYS A 182 5.25 -21.23 2.19
CA LYS A 182 4.53 -21.04 3.44
C LYS A 182 5.10 -19.81 4.15
N GLY A 183 4.22 -18.91 4.58
CA GLY A 183 4.65 -17.63 5.18
C GLY A 183 3.51 -16.77 5.66
N LYS A 184 3.72 -15.48 5.64
CA LYS A 184 2.76 -14.45 6.00
C LYS A 184 2.45 -13.56 4.79
N GLY A 185 1.33 -12.84 4.87
CA GLY A 185 0.99 -11.92 3.80
C GLY A 185 -0.07 -10.89 4.16
N ASN A 186 -0.19 -9.91 3.28
CA ASN A 186 -1.08 -8.76 3.42
C ASN A 186 -1.71 -8.43 2.06
N MET A 187 -2.77 -7.62 2.10
CA MET A 187 -3.37 -7.05 0.90
C MET A 187 -3.55 -5.54 1.07
N GLU A 188 -3.35 -4.81 -0.01
CA GLU A 188 -3.66 -3.39 -0.14
C GLU A 188 -4.58 -3.16 -1.31
N HIS A 189 -5.37 -2.11 -1.23
CA HIS A 189 -6.23 -1.65 -2.28
C HIS A 189 -6.08 -0.14 -2.47
N LEU A 190 -5.93 0.29 -3.71
CA LEU A 190 -5.84 1.68 -4.10
C LEU A 190 -6.90 1.97 -5.16
N LEU A 191 -7.60 3.10 -5.02
CA LEU A 191 -8.61 3.55 -5.96
C LEU A 191 -8.54 5.07 -6.11
N THR A 192 -8.47 5.56 -7.34
CA THR A 192 -8.57 6.99 -7.66
C THR A 192 -9.28 7.18 -8.99
N ASN A 193 -9.93 8.32 -9.18
CA ASN A 193 -10.52 8.76 -10.44
C ASN A 193 -9.82 9.99 -11.02
N TRP A 194 -8.55 10.19 -10.63
CA TRP A 194 -7.75 11.29 -11.14
C TRP A 194 -6.33 10.82 -11.45
N GLU A 195 -5.70 11.39 -12.46
CA GLU A 195 -4.34 11.02 -12.85
C GLU A 195 -3.36 11.28 -11.71
N VAL A 196 -2.78 10.21 -11.22
CA VAL A 196 -1.93 10.21 -10.02
C VAL A 196 -0.79 11.23 -10.13
N TYR A 197 -0.20 11.36 -11.32
CA TYR A 197 0.90 12.30 -11.57
C TYR A 197 0.50 13.78 -11.48
N LYS A 198 -0.80 14.10 -11.49
CA LYS A 198 -1.30 15.48 -11.35
C LYS A 198 -1.30 15.96 -9.90
N TYR A 199 -1.49 15.06 -8.95
CA TYR A 199 -1.62 15.44 -7.55
C TYR A 199 -0.54 14.88 -6.63
N SER A 200 0.16 13.84 -7.03
CA SER A 200 1.17 13.20 -6.20
C SER A 200 2.48 12.96 -6.93
N SER A 201 3.58 13.13 -6.22
CA SER A 201 4.92 12.76 -6.68
C SER A 201 5.35 11.39 -6.15
N ARG A 202 4.87 11.00 -4.96
CA ARG A 202 5.22 9.75 -4.29
C ARG A 202 4.06 9.27 -3.41
N TRP A 203 3.78 7.96 -3.43
CA TRP A 203 2.96 7.29 -2.44
C TRP A 203 3.83 6.35 -1.62
N GLN A 204 3.43 6.13 -0.38
CA GLN A 204 4.10 5.20 0.51
C GLN A 204 3.08 4.47 1.37
N ILE A 205 3.28 3.18 1.56
CA ILE A 205 2.56 2.37 2.55
C ILE A 205 3.59 1.52 3.27
N MET A 206 3.68 1.69 4.59
CA MET A 206 4.57 0.94 5.46
C MET A 206 3.73 0.09 6.42
N ARG A 207 4.11 -1.16 6.57
CA ARG A 207 3.48 -2.12 7.48
C ARG A 207 4.55 -2.81 8.29
N SER A 208 4.46 -2.69 9.59
CA SER A 208 5.44 -3.25 10.51
C SER A 208 4.73 -3.95 11.67
N GLN A 209 5.30 -5.03 12.14
CA GLN A 209 4.75 -5.84 13.22
C GLN A 209 5.83 -6.14 14.25
N SER A 210 5.45 -6.08 15.51
CA SER A 210 6.29 -6.52 16.61
C SER A 210 6.19 -8.04 16.83
N LYS A 211 7.09 -8.59 17.62
CA LYS A 211 7.11 -10.03 17.94
C LYS A 211 5.84 -10.51 18.64
N ASP A 212 5.18 -9.65 19.42
CA ASP A 212 3.92 -9.97 20.10
C ASP A 212 2.67 -9.88 19.20
N GLY A 213 2.84 -9.38 17.96
CA GLY A 213 1.77 -9.24 16.97
C GLY A 213 1.10 -7.87 16.93
N THR A 214 1.56 -6.89 17.70
CA THR A 214 1.15 -5.48 17.56
C THR A 214 1.58 -4.97 16.19
N THR A 215 0.70 -4.28 15.49
CA THR A 215 0.91 -3.86 14.10
C THR A 215 0.83 -2.34 13.98
N PHE A 216 1.80 -1.76 13.29
CA PHE A 216 1.80 -0.36 12.89
C PHE A 216 1.73 -0.26 11.38
N ILE A 217 0.72 0.46 10.88
CA ILE A 217 0.53 0.74 9.46
C ILE A 217 0.51 2.24 9.28
N THR A 218 1.30 2.76 8.36
CA THR A 218 1.23 4.16 7.95
C THR A 218 1.30 4.28 6.45
N GLY A 219 0.56 5.22 5.88
CA GLY A 219 0.56 5.41 4.44
C GLY A 219 -0.02 6.74 4.03
N GLY A 220 0.35 7.18 2.83
CA GLY A 220 -0.11 8.42 2.28
C GLY A 220 0.58 8.78 0.97
N PHE A 221 0.44 10.03 0.57
CA PHE A 221 1.01 10.55 -0.66
C PHE A 221 1.62 11.95 -0.45
N GLN A 222 2.70 12.21 -1.14
CA GLN A 222 3.32 13.54 -1.20
C GLN A 222 2.65 14.35 -2.30
N GLY A 223 2.13 15.51 -1.95
CA GLY A 223 1.51 16.44 -2.89
C GLY A 223 2.52 17.05 -3.86
N LYS A 224 2.04 17.53 -5.01
CA LYS A 224 2.88 18.04 -6.11
C LYS A 224 3.07 19.54 -6.12
N THR A 225 2.20 20.31 -5.46
CA THR A 225 2.27 21.77 -5.46
C THR A 225 3.06 22.29 -4.28
N LYS A 226 3.64 23.49 -4.39
CA LYS A 226 4.34 24.17 -3.28
C LYS A 226 3.44 24.40 -2.07
N THR A 227 2.12 24.45 -2.25
CA THR A 227 1.11 24.62 -1.21
C THR A 227 0.59 23.31 -0.65
N THR A 228 0.75 22.20 -1.37
CA THR A 228 0.34 20.84 -0.98
C THR A 228 1.52 19.85 -1.07
N GLY A 229 2.76 20.36 -1.03
CA GLY A 229 3.98 19.58 -1.10
C GLY A 229 4.22 18.68 0.10
N ASP A 230 3.46 18.90 1.18
CA ASP A 230 3.52 18.11 2.38
C ASP A 230 3.00 16.69 2.14
N PHE A 231 3.50 15.77 2.93
CA PHE A 231 3.06 14.40 2.88
C PHE A 231 1.71 14.28 3.60
N PHE A 232 0.65 13.92 2.88
CA PHE A 232 -0.59 13.50 3.50
C PHE A 232 -0.44 12.07 3.98
N ARG A 233 -0.20 11.88 5.25
CA ARG A 233 0.07 10.57 5.85
C ARG A 233 -0.91 10.28 6.98
N THR A 234 -1.36 9.05 7.04
CA THR A 234 -2.21 8.51 8.10
C THR A 234 -1.53 7.33 8.75
N PHE A 235 -1.97 6.97 9.94
CA PHE A 235 -1.42 5.83 10.67
C PHE A 235 -2.49 5.07 11.44
N LEU A 236 -2.19 3.80 11.69
CA LEU A 236 -2.95 2.85 12.49
C LEU A 236 -1.98 2.12 13.42
N LEU A 237 -2.31 2.08 14.68
CA LEU A 237 -1.65 1.26 15.69
C LEU A 237 -2.67 0.26 16.22
N ILE A 238 -2.41 -1.03 16.03
CA ILE A 238 -3.36 -2.10 16.24
C ILE A 238 -2.72 -3.15 17.15
N ASP A 239 -3.41 -3.56 18.20
CA ASP A 239 -2.90 -4.59 19.12
C ASP A 239 -2.94 -6.01 18.51
N LYS A 240 -2.36 -6.96 19.21
CA LYS A 240 -2.37 -8.38 18.83
C LYS A 240 -3.76 -8.99 18.68
N ASN A 241 -4.78 -8.40 19.31
CA ASN A 241 -6.18 -8.87 19.27
C ASN A 241 -7.00 -8.18 18.17
N ASN A 242 -6.37 -7.35 17.33
CA ASN A 242 -7.04 -6.57 16.30
C ASN A 242 -7.90 -5.40 16.83
N ASN A 243 -7.57 -4.85 18.00
CA ASN A 243 -8.16 -3.62 18.49
C ASN A 243 -7.32 -2.43 18.03
N LEU A 244 -7.99 -1.40 17.56
CA LEU A 244 -7.35 -0.13 17.19
C LEU A 244 -6.98 0.62 18.47
N LEU A 245 -5.67 0.79 18.73
CA LEU A 245 -5.14 1.49 19.89
C LEU A 245 -5.04 3.00 19.65
N LEU A 246 -4.56 3.36 18.46
CA LEU A 246 -4.40 4.76 18.04
C LEU A 246 -4.49 4.86 16.53
N SER A 247 -5.10 5.91 16.01
CA SER A 247 -5.14 6.18 14.58
C SER A 247 -5.38 7.66 14.31
N GLY A 248 -4.95 8.13 13.15
CA GLY A 248 -5.16 9.52 12.77
C GLY A 248 -4.31 9.95 11.58
N LYS A 249 -4.32 11.26 11.33
CA LYS A 249 -3.34 11.89 10.46
C LYS A 249 -2.02 12.05 11.22
N VAL A 250 -0.91 11.89 10.52
CA VAL A 250 0.41 12.27 11.05
C VAL A 250 0.41 13.78 11.26
N VAL A 251 0.76 14.20 12.46
CA VAL A 251 0.73 15.63 12.87
C VAL A 251 1.88 16.38 12.25
N ARG A 252 3.06 15.79 12.28
CA ARG A 252 4.31 16.34 11.74
C ARG A 252 5.24 15.22 11.33
N GLU A 253 6.04 15.46 10.31
CA GLU A 253 7.09 14.55 9.90
C GLU A 253 8.42 15.27 9.70
N GLU A 254 9.50 14.54 9.94
CA GLU A 254 10.87 15.00 9.77
C GLU A 254 11.66 13.94 9.00
N THR A 255 12.25 14.33 7.88
CA THR A 255 13.23 13.49 7.19
C THR A 255 14.59 13.67 7.88
N LEU A 256 15.07 12.61 8.50
CA LEU A 256 16.35 12.63 9.22
C LEU A 256 17.52 12.22 8.33
N LYS A 257 17.26 11.36 7.33
CA LYS A 257 18.29 10.89 6.41
C LYS A 257 17.73 10.68 5.02
N LEU A 258 18.47 11.19 4.03
CA LEU A 258 18.24 10.98 2.60
C LEU A 258 19.36 10.12 2.04
N GLU A 259 19.03 9.18 1.18
CA GLU A 259 20.01 8.39 0.43
C GLU A 259 19.60 8.25 -1.03
N LYS A 260 20.60 8.06 -1.89
CA LYS A 260 20.37 7.73 -3.30
C LYS A 260 20.01 6.26 -3.40
N ASP A 261 18.82 5.98 -3.95
CA ASP A 261 18.40 4.60 -4.19
C ASP A 261 19.28 3.94 -5.26
N LEU A 262 19.73 2.73 -4.97
CA LEU A 262 20.67 1.98 -5.80
C LEU A 262 20.10 1.59 -7.17
N TYR A 263 18.78 1.50 -7.30
CA TYR A 263 18.12 1.01 -8.49
C TYR A 263 17.60 2.10 -9.41
N THR A 264 17.16 3.21 -8.84
CA THR A 264 16.47 4.28 -9.57
C THR A 264 17.27 5.57 -9.63
N GLU A 265 18.30 5.66 -8.78
CA GLU A 265 19.10 6.87 -8.55
C GLU A 265 18.33 8.04 -7.91
N TYR A 266 17.06 7.85 -7.56
CA TYR A 266 16.31 8.87 -6.83
C TYR A 266 16.81 9.04 -5.40
N ILE A 267 16.75 10.26 -4.91
CA ILE A 267 17.05 10.57 -3.51
C ILE A 267 15.77 10.33 -2.70
N LEU A 268 15.82 9.35 -1.82
CA LEU A 268 14.68 8.91 -1.03
C LEU A 268 14.97 9.08 0.47
N PRO A 269 13.96 9.40 1.28
CA PRO A 269 14.10 9.36 2.73
C PRO A 269 14.24 7.90 3.17
N VAL A 270 15.34 7.63 3.87
CA VAL A 270 15.62 6.30 4.45
C VAL A 270 15.49 6.28 5.96
N THR A 271 15.43 7.45 6.60
CA THR A 271 15.08 7.60 8.01
C THR A 271 14.14 8.78 8.16
N GLU A 272 12.95 8.51 8.65
CA GLU A 272 11.89 9.49 8.88
C GLU A 272 11.38 9.37 10.32
N LYS A 273 11.07 10.49 10.93
CA LYS A 273 10.37 10.57 12.21
C LYS A 273 9.00 11.17 12.00
N ILE A 274 7.96 10.47 12.41
CA ILE A 274 6.58 10.95 12.32
C ILE A 274 5.99 11.10 13.71
N TYR A 275 5.29 12.21 13.95
CA TYR A 275 4.62 12.51 15.20
C TYR A 275 3.13 12.16 15.08
N LEU A 276 2.65 11.35 16.01
CA LEU A 276 1.33 10.74 15.98
C LEU A 276 0.31 11.49 16.83
N THR A 277 0.79 12.32 17.77
CA THR A 277 -0.05 13.15 18.68
C THR A 277 0.44 14.59 18.68
N ASN A 278 -0.49 15.53 18.94
CA ASN A 278 -0.18 16.97 18.94
C ASN A 278 0.81 17.41 20.02
N ASP A 279 0.86 16.68 21.12
CA ASP A 279 1.83 16.91 22.21
C ASP A 279 3.21 16.29 21.92
N GLU A 280 3.36 15.68 20.75
CA GLU A 280 4.58 15.02 20.29
C GLU A 280 5.12 13.92 21.23
N SER A 281 4.33 13.51 22.21
CA SER A 281 4.71 12.43 23.15
C SER A 281 4.72 11.05 22.51
N CYS A 282 3.94 10.88 21.41
CA CYS A 282 3.85 9.65 20.65
C CYS A 282 4.41 9.86 19.24
N PHE A 283 5.47 9.14 18.90
CA PHE A 283 6.12 9.22 17.58
C PHE A 283 6.65 7.87 17.12
N ALA A 284 6.86 7.72 15.82
CA ALA A 284 7.52 6.58 15.21
C ALA A 284 8.78 7.04 14.45
N LEU A 285 9.91 6.39 14.74
CA LEU A 285 11.14 6.49 13.97
C LEU A 285 11.16 5.31 12.99
N MET A 286 11.11 5.62 11.71
CA MET A 286 11.02 4.65 10.62
C MET A 286 12.34 4.60 9.87
N GLU A 287 12.87 3.41 9.67
CA GLU A 287 14.10 3.18 8.93
C GLU A 287 13.84 2.21 7.78
N THR A 288 14.05 2.67 6.56
CA THR A 288 14.11 1.83 5.37
C THR A 288 15.45 1.08 5.36
N LYS A 289 15.40 -0.23 5.15
CA LYS A 289 16.57 -1.11 5.21
C LYS A 289 16.87 -1.70 3.82
N GLU A 290 16.85 -3.02 3.70
CA GLU A 290 17.23 -3.72 2.48
C GLU A 290 16.15 -3.67 1.41
N PRO A 291 16.52 -3.47 0.13
CA PRO A 291 15.58 -3.55 -0.98
C PRO A 291 15.07 -4.98 -1.16
N ILE A 292 13.76 -5.14 -1.24
CA ILE A 292 13.06 -6.41 -1.42
C ILE A 292 12.62 -6.59 -2.87
N GLY A 293 12.13 -5.52 -3.50
CA GLY A 293 11.59 -5.61 -4.85
C GLY A 293 11.61 -4.27 -5.59
N LYS A 294 11.59 -4.34 -6.91
CA LYS A 294 11.54 -3.19 -7.80
C LYS A 294 10.65 -3.48 -8.99
N ILE A 295 9.77 -2.58 -9.31
CA ILE A 295 8.90 -2.60 -10.48
C ILE A 295 9.15 -1.33 -11.31
N ASN A 296 9.64 -1.46 -12.54
CA ASN A 296 9.61 -0.36 -13.50
C ASN A 296 8.26 -0.37 -14.22
N VAL A 297 7.42 0.61 -13.91
CA VAL A 297 6.05 0.69 -14.44
C VAL A 297 6.04 0.85 -15.97
N LEU A 298 7.10 1.40 -16.54
CA LEU A 298 7.23 1.62 -18.00
C LEU A 298 7.97 0.48 -18.72
N ALA A 299 8.31 -0.62 -18.06
CA ALA A 299 9.15 -1.67 -18.66
C ALA A 299 8.54 -2.25 -19.95
N ASN A 300 7.22 -2.36 -20.02
CA ASN A 300 6.52 -3.05 -21.12
C ASN A 300 5.87 -2.14 -22.16
N ILE A 301 5.98 -0.81 -22.01
CA ILE A 301 5.53 0.09 -23.07
C ILE A 301 6.56 0.20 -24.19
N SER A 302 6.11 0.53 -25.40
CA SER A 302 7.01 0.68 -26.56
C SER A 302 8.15 1.67 -26.26
N ALA A 303 9.34 1.44 -26.84
CA ALA A 303 10.50 2.29 -26.64
C ALA A 303 10.22 3.76 -26.97
N PHE A 304 9.41 4.01 -28.00
CA PHE A 304 9.00 5.34 -28.42
C PHE A 304 8.13 6.02 -27.36
N LEU A 305 7.09 5.33 -26.87
CA LEU A 305 6.23 5.89 -25.83
C LEU A 305 6.99 6.08 -24.51
N ARG A 306 7.88 5.14 -24.16
CA ARG A 306 8.77 5.26 -22.99
C ARG A 306 9.65 6.50 -23.08
N PHE A 307 10.22 6.80 -24.24
CA PHE A 307 11.02 7.99 -24.45
C PHE A 307 10.20 9.26 -24.13
N PHE A 308 8.98 9.37 -24.64
CA PHE A 308 8.11 10.52 -24.36
C PHE A 308 7.69 10.61 -22.90
N VAL A 309 7.30 9.49 -22.28
CA VAL A 309 6.95 9.47 -20.86
C VAL A 309 8.14 9.89 -20.00
N ASN A 310 9.34 9.39 -20.29
CA ASN A 310 10.55 9.78 -19.57
C ASN A 310 10.93 11.24 -19.76
N LEU A 311 10.65 11.79 -20.95
CA LEU A 311 10.96 13.20 -21.24
C LEU A 311 10.05 14.15 -20.46
N PHE A 312 8.75 13.81 -20.29
CA PHE A 312 7.75 14.72 -19.74
C PHE A 312 7.26 14.36 -18.33
N PHE A 313 7.31 13.09 -17.92
CA PHE A 313 6.61 12.59 -16.74
C PHE A 313 7.51 11.90 -15.71
N ALA A 314 8.81 11.73 -15.95
CA ALA A 314 9.73 10.92 -15.12
C ALA A 314 9.57 9.39 -15.29
N ASN A 315 10.44 8.65 -14.61
CA ASN A 315 10.42 7.18 -14.61
C ASN A 315 9.67 6.67 -13.39
N PRO A 316 8.39 6.23 -13.50
CA PRO A 316 7.66 5.73 -12.36
C PRO A 316 8.17 4.33 -11.96
N TYR A 317 8.39 4.17 -10.65
CA TYR A 317 8.81 2.90 -10.04
C TYR A 317 7.95 2.55 -8.85
N ILE A 318 7.79 1.24 -8.62
CA ILE A 318 7.33 0.72 -7.34
C ILE A 318 8.54 0.02 -6.70
N LEU A 319 8.90 0.45 -5.50
CA LEU A 319 10.00 -0.10 -4.72
C LEU A 319 9.45 -0.70 -3.44
N ALA A 320 9.96 -1.84 -3.05
CA ALA A 320 9.68 -2.44 -1.75
C ALA A 320 10.98 -2.65 -0.98
N TYR A 321 10.95 -2.29 0.29
CA TYR A 321 12.08 -2.42 1.22
C TYR A 321 11.65 -3.15 2.48
N SER A 322 12.57 -3.84 3.13
CA SER A 322 12.41 -4.15 4.54
C SER A 322 12.50 -2.85 5.37
N ASN A 323 11.80 -2.81 6.48
CA ASN A 323 11.85 -1.65 7.37
C ASN A 323 11.99 -2.06 8.83
N LYS A 324 12.43 -1.10 9.63
CA LYS A 324 12.39 -1.14 11.08
C LYS A 324 11.67 0.11 11.58
N VAL A 325 10.79 -0.05 12.57
CA VAL A 325 10.09 1.04 13.21
C VAL A 325 10.31 0.97 14.71
N SER A 326 10.83 2.05 15.29
CA SER A 326 10.92 2.24 16.74
C SER A 326 9.79 3.17 17.15
N LEU A 327 8.77 2.62 17.79
CA LEU A 327 7.60 3.37 18.27
C LEU A 327 7.80 3.79 19.72
N VAL A 328 7.76 5.08 19.98
CA VAL A 328 7.76 5.68 21.29
C VAL A 328 6.39 6.28 21.54
N CYS A 329 5.65 5.73 22.47
CA CYS A 329 4.31 6.19 22.86
C CYS A 329 4.08 5.82 24.33
N PRO A 330 4.61 6.60 25.29
CA PRO A 330 4.69 6.21 26.71
C PRO A 330 3.34 5.87 27.34
N SER A 331 2.27 6.51 26.87
CA SER A 331 0.89 6.24 27.34
C SER A 331 0.36 4.85 26.95
N ILE A 332 0.93 4.23 25.91
CA ILE A 332 0.52 2.91 25.40
C ILE A 332 1.63 1.90 25.64
N PHE A 333 2.87 2.25 25.35
CA PHE A 333 4.06 1.42 25.49
C PHE A 333 5.13 2.16 26.32
N PRO A 334 5.17 1.99 27.64
CA PRO A 334 6.10 2.73 28.51
C PRO A 334 7.59 2.53 28.14
N ASN A 335 7.92 1.35 27.60
CA ASN A 335 9.30 1.00 27.20
C ASN A 335 9.57 1.14 25.70
N GLY A 336 8.63 1.77 24.95
CA GLY A 336 8.68 1.75 23.50
C GLY A 336 8.37 0.39 22.89
N LEU A 337 8.33 0.32 21.55
CA LEU A 337 8.05 -0.91 20.82
C LEU A 337 8.85 -0.94 19.52
N GLU A 338 9.55 -2.07 19.28
CA GLU A 338 10.25 -2.32 18.02
C GLU A 338 9.40 -3.18 17.09
N LEU A 339 9.30 -2.76 15.84
CA LEU A 339 8.53 -3.43 14.80
C LEU A 339 9.40 -3.59 13.54
N GLU A 340 9.14 -4.64 12.79
CA GLU A 340 9.77 -4.90 11.50
C GLU A 340 8.72 -5.20 10.45
N GLY A 341 9.02 -4.91 9.18
CA GLY A 341 8.04 -5.12 8.13
C GLY A 341 8.49 -4.70 6.75
N ILE A 342 7.54 -4.22 5.97
CA ILE A 342 7.72 -3.84 4.57
C ILE A 342 7.26 -2.40 4.34
N ASP A 343 8.11 -1.65 3.66
CA ASP A 343 7.83 -0.31 3.13
C ASP A 343 7.67 -0.39 1.60
N SER A 344 6.50 -0.07 1.09
CA SER A 344 6.22 0.03 -0.34
C SER A 344 6.16 1.49 -0.76
N GLN A 345 7.03 1.89 -1.66
CA GLN A 345 7.12 3.24 -2.20
C GLN A 345 6.78 3.26 -3.68
N TYR A 346 5.81 4.07 -4.04
CA TYR A 346 5.34 4.29 -5.41
C TYR A 346 5.87 5.65 -5.87
N LEU A 347 6.94 5.62 -6.63
CA LEU A 347 7.56 6.82 -7.20
C LEU A 347 6.83 7.16 -8.51
N ILE A 348 6.04 8.23 -8.49
CA ILE A 348 5.18 8.61 -9.62
C ILE A 348 5.87 9.67 -10.47
N ASN A 349 6.30 10.73 -9.82
CA ASN A 349 7.03 11.82 -10.45
C ASN A 349 7.94 12.47 -9.40
N PRO A 350 9.06 11.83 -9.06
CA PRO A 350 9.94 12.28 -7.97
C PRO A 350 10.83 13.48 -8.33
N LYS A 351 10.69 14.07 -9.54
CA LYS A 351 11.43 15.27 -9.98
C LYS A 351 10.77 16.55 -9.49
#